data_d9fa9a1096eddc053a07f46313d32ae4
#
_entry.id   d9fa9a1096eddc053a07f46313d32ae4
#
_cell.length_a   1.000
_cell.length_b   1.000
_cell.length_c   1.000
_cell.angle_alpha   90.00
_cell.angle_beta   90.00
_cell.angle_gamma   90.00
#
_symmetry.space_group_name_H-M   'P 1'
#
loop_
_entity.id
_entity.type
_entity.pdbx_description
1 polymer ?
#
loop_
_entity_poly.entity_id
_entity_poly.type
_entity_poly.pdbx_seq_one_letter_code
_entity_poly.pdbx_strand_id
1 'polypeptide(L)'
;MIKLCVNIDHVATIRQARKTVEPDPVVAAAEAVLGGADGITLHVREDRRHVQDADLFRLREIIKVPLNLELAPTQDMLNLAIKAMPDMAMIVPEGRNEITTEGGVDVVTNMGNLRSLVQALKDVGIRTSAFVNADAKQIEAANACGFDVCEIHTGTFAETVIKNDMSLTHDKVCDSMRPICEAVEQINELGMQCNAGHGLTHHNVGNIASIKGIEELHIGHSIISRSVIIGIRNSVQEMKQRMKDAIE
;
A
#
# COMPACT_ATOMS: atom_id res chain seq x y z
N MET A 1 8.84 12.24 -10.56
CA MET A 1 9.56 11.12 -9.87
C MET A 1 8.52 10.37 -9.08
N ILE A 2 8.51 9.04 -9.16
CA ILE A 2 7.56 8.19 -8.41
C ILE A 2 7.79 8.35 -6.90
N LYS A 3 6.71 8.41 -6.11
CA LYS A 3 6.78 8.59 -4.65
C LYS A 3 6.85 7.25 -3.94
N LEU A 4 7.49 7.22 -2.77
CA LEU A 4 7.54 6.07 -1.87
C LEU A 4 6.70 6.33 -0.62
N CYS A 5 5.62 5.56 -0.45
CA CYS A 5 4.83 5.49 0.77
C CYS A 5 5.27 4.27 1.57
N VAL A 6 5.78 4.50 2.78
CA VAL A 6 6.33 3.43 3.62
C VAL A 6 5.26 2.88 4.53
N ASN A 7 4.90 1.60 4.36
CA ASN A 7 4.01 0.90 5.28
C ASN A 7 4.80 0.44 6.52
N ILE A 8 4.33 0.83 7.70
CA ILE A 8 5.00 0.60 8.99
C ILE A 8 4.38 -0.53 9.84
N ASP A 9 3.45 -1.29 9.31
CA ASP A 9 2.70 -2.32 10.07
C ASP A 9 3.60 -3.33 10.74
N HIS A 10 4.66 -3.77 10.07
CA HIS A 10 5.56 -4.79 10.62
C HIS A 10 6.39 -4.28 11.81
N VAL A 11 6.54 -2.97 12.01
CA VAL A 11 7.08 -2.41 13.25
C VAL A 11 6.13 -2.72 14.41
N ALA A 12 4.83 -2.48 14.18
CA ALA A 12 3.80 -2.83 15.16
C ALA A 12 3.70 -4.35 15.38
N THR A 13 3.91 -5.17 14.34
CA THR A 13 3.97 -6.64 14.46
C THR A 13 5.05 -7.07 15.43
N ILE A 14 6.25 -6.50 15.35
CA ILE A 14 7.36 -6.82 16.29
C ILE A 14 6.96 -6.44 17.71
N ARG A 15 6.37 -5.26 17.94
CA ARG A 15 5.86 -4.83 19.24
C ARG A 15 4.83 -5.81 19.80
N GLN A 16 3.87 -6.21 18.98
CA GLN A 16 2.78 -7.10 19.38
C GLN A 16 3.22 -8.55 19.63
N ALA A 17 4.32 -9.00 19.03
CA ALA A 17 4.91 -10.31 19.35
C ALA A 17 5.29 -10.44 20.83
N ARG A 18 5.56 -9.32 21.52
CA ARG A 18 5.87 -9.27 22.94
C ARG A 18 4.80 -8.54 23.77
N LYS A 19 3.79 -7.93 23.13
CA LYS A 19 2.75 -7.09 23.76
C LYS A 19 3.37 -6.02 24.68
N THR A 20 4.35 -5.31 24.14
CA THR A 20 5.13 -4.27 24.84
C THR A 20 4.91 -2.89 24.20
N VAL A 21 5.73 -1.92 24.54
CA VAL A 21 5.67 -0.55 24.00
C VAL A 21 6.66 -0.32 22.86
N GLU A 22 7.60 -1.22 22.66
CA GLU A 22 8.67 -1.11 21.65
C GLU A 22 8.63 -2.27 20.65
N PRO A 23 9.03 -2.01 19.38
CA PRO A 23 9.31 -0.71 18.77
C PRO A 23 8.05 0.13 18.55
N ASP A 24 8.16 1.46 18.70
CA ASP A 24 7.04 2.39 18.48
C ASP A 24 6.89 2.72 16.99
N PRO A 25 5.73 2.43 16.36
CA PRO A 25 5.48 2.75 14.94
C PRO A 25 5.58 4.25 14.63
N VAL A 26 5.30 5.13 15.59
CA VAL A 26 5.38 6.58 15.39
C VAL A 26 6.84 7.04 15.25
N VAL A 27 7.73 6.49 16.06
CA VAL A 27 9.18 6.73 15.93
C VAL A 27 9.69 6.19 14.61
N ALA A 28 9.25 4.99 14.23
CA ALA A 28 9.62 4.38 12.96
C ALA A 28 9.16 5.21 11.75
N ALA A 29 7.95 5.76 11.78
CA ALA A 29 7.45 6.66 10.75
C ALA A 29 8.29 7.94 10.64
N ALA A 30 8.67 8.56 11.76
CA ALA A 30 9.55 9.72 11.76
C ALA A 30 10.93 9.41 11.13
N GLU A 31 11.51 8.25 11.46
CA GLU A 31 12.76 7.79 10.84
C GLU A 31 12.62 7.48 9.34
N ALA A 32 11.46 6.94 8.92
CA ALA A 32 11.17 6.71 7.50
C ALA A 32 11.08 8.04 6.73
N VAL A 33 10.42 9.05 7.29
CA VAL A 33 10.34 10.41 6.71
C VAL A 33 11.74 11.04 6.61
N LEU A 34 12.58 10.90 7.64
CA LEU A 34 13.97 11.36 7.61
C LEU A 34 14.82 10.58 6.58
N GLY A 35 14.43 9.36 6.24
CA GLY A 35 14.99 8.56 5.15
C GLY A 35 14.53 8.98 3.75
N GLY A 36 13.53 9.88 3.67
CA GLY A 36 13.01 10.40 2.42
C GLY A 36 11.71 9.74 1.97
N ALA A 37 10.97 9.07 2.86
CA ALA A 37 9.60 8.63 2.55
C ALA A 37 8.72 9.83 2.18
N ASP A 38 7.95 9.70 1.11
CA ASP A 38 7.04 10.75 0.62
C ASP A 38 5.66 10.64 1.29
N GLY A 39 5.33 9.49 1.86
CA GLY A 39 4.11 9.22 2.62
C GLY A 39 4.30 8.05 3.59
N ILE A 40 3.37 7.92 4.52
CA ILE A 40 3.30 6.79 5.46
C ILE A 40 2.01 6.03 5.22
N THR A 41 2.09 4.72 5.20
CA THR A 41 0.94 3.81 5.11
C THR A 41 0.87 2.96 6.38
N LEU A 42 -0.32 2.73 6.87
CA LEU A 42 -0.59 1.77 7.95
C LEU A 42 -1.93 1.08 7.72
N HIS A 43 -2.02 -0.16 8.13
CA HIS A 43 -3.24 -0.95 8.10
C HIS A 43 -3.77 -1.19 9.52
N VAL A 44 -4.89 -0.59 9.85
CA VAL A 44 -5.60 -0.90 11.08
C VAL A 44 -6.59 -2.02 10.78
N ARG A 45 -6.19 -3.27 11.07
CA ARG A 45 -7.06 -4.44 10.86
C ARG A 45 -8.19 -4.48 11.89
N GLU A 46 -9.31 -5.10 11.53
CA GLU A 46 -10.44 -5.27 12.45
C GLU A 46 -10.04 -6.01 13.73
N ASP A 47 -9.12 -6.98 13.66
CA ASP A 47 -8.64 -7.76 14.80
C ASP A 47 -7.49 -7.10 15.59
N ARG A 48 -6.98 -5.94 15.13
CA ARG A 48 -5.90 -5.19 15.79
C ARG A 48 -4.65 -6.04 16.08
N ARG A 49 -4.33 -7.03 15.22
CA ARG A 49 -3.18 -7.93 15.45
C ARG A 49 -1.83 -7.23 15.47
N HIS A 50 -1.71 -6.05 14.88
CA HIS A 50 -0.47 -5.25 14.86
C HIS A 50 -0.74 -3.77 15.20
N VAL A 51 -1.07 -2.91 14.25
CA VAL A 51 -1.37 -1.49 14.49
C VAL A 51 -2.61 -1.35 15.36
N GLN A 52 -2.53 -0.45 16.33
CA GLN A 52 -3.61 -0.10 17.24
C GLN A 52 -4.22 1.26 16.87
N ASP A 53 -5.46 1.52 17.26
CA ASP A 53 -6.12 2.81 17.01
C ASP A 53 -5.29 3.99 17.56
N ALA A 54 -4.64 3.81 18.71
CA ALA A 54 -3.78 4.81 19.31
C ALA A 54 -2.57 5.16 18.41
N ASP A 55 -2.02 4.20 17.67
CA ASP A 55 -0.91 4.46 16.75
C ASP A 55 -1.37 5.39 15.62
N LEU A 56 -2.56 5.12 15.04
CA LEU A 56 -3.14 5.92 13.98
C LEU A 56 -3.32 7.39 14.40
N PHE A 57 -3.93 7.64 15.57
CA PHE A 57 -4.16 9.00 16.04
C PHE A 57 -2.86 9.73 16.35
N ARG A 58 -1.87 9.07 16.99
CA ARG A 58 -0.55 9.64 17.26
C ARG A 58 0.21 9.96 15.98
N LEU A 59 0.16 9.08 14.98
CA LEU A 59 0.75 9.34 13.66
C LEU A 59 0.14 10.56 13.01
N ARG A 60 -1.20 10.66 13.00
CA ARG A 60 -1.91 11.79 12.39
C ARG A 60 -1.51 13.14 13.01
N GLU A 61 -1.19 13.18 14.29
CA GLU A 61 -0.73 14.39 14.97
C GLU A 61 0.72 14.78 14.62
N ILE A 62 1.58 13.79 14.47
CA ILE A 62 3.04 13.98 14.43
C ILE A 62 3.58 14.11 13.02
N ILE A 63 3.17 13.24 12.09
CA ILE A 63 3.74 13.24 10.74
C ILE A 63 3.21 14.41 9.90
N LYS A 64 4.06 14.90 8.97
CA LYS A 64 3.73 16.02 8.08
C LYS A 64 3.66 15.62 6.60
N VAL A 65 3.95 14.36 6.30
CA VAL A 65 3.74 13.75 4.99
C VAL A 65 2.36 13.12 4.92
N PRO A 66 1.79 12.86 3.73
CA PRO A 66 0.51 12.19 3.60
C PRO A 66 0.43 10.87 4.36
N LEU A 67 -0.70 10.64 5.03
CA LEU A 67 -1.03 9.41 5.74
C LEU A 67 -2.08 8.63 4.96
N ASN A 68 -1.73 7.43 4.53
CA ASN A 68 -2.65 6.47 3.93
C ASN A 68 -3.08 5.44 4.98
N LEU A 69 -4.38 5.30 5.20
CA LEU A 69 -4.98 4.29 6.09
C LEU A 69 -5.57 3.16 5.25
N GLU A 70 -5.00 1.96 5.39
CA GLU A 70 -5.60 0.73 4.85
C GLU A 70 -6.67 0.22 5.81
N LEU A 71 -7.83 -0.17 5.28
CA LEU A 71 -8.96 -0.62 6.09
C LEU A 71 -9.89 -1.59 5.36
N ALA A 72 -10.55 -2.48 6.12
CA ALA A 72 -11.64 -3.31 5.62
C ALA A 72 -12.88 -2.47 5.29
N PRO A 73 -13.71 -2.88 4.30
CA PRO A 73 -14.93 -2.17 3.91
C PRO A 73 -16.10 -2.37 4.90
N THR A 74 -15.88 -2.07 6.18
CA THR A 74 -16.88 -2.22 7.24
C THR A 74 -17.22 -0.88 7.87
N GLN A 75 -18.41 -0.79 8.49
CA GLN A 75 -18.89 0.43 9.11
C GLN A 75 -17.98 0.91 10.26
N ASP A 76 -17.45 -0.03 11.04
CA ASP A 76 -16.56 0.31 12.16
C ASP A 76 -15.26 0.94 11.67
N MET A 77 -14.70 0.40 10.58
CA MET A 77 -13.48 0.94 9.98
C MET A 77 -13.73 2.27 9.26
N LEU A 78 -14.90 2.45 8.64
CA LEU A 78 -15.33 3.75 8.11
C LEU A 78 -15.40 4.81 9.23
N ASN A 79 -16.02 4.48 10.35
CA ASN A 79 -16.12 5.40 11.49
C ASN A 79 -14.73 5.77 12.06
N LEU A 80 -13.80 4.80 12.09
CA LEU A 80 -12.42 5.04 12.50
C LEU A 80 -11.71 6.01 11.54
N ALA A 81 -11.84 5.81 10.22
CA ALA A 81 -11.26 6.67 9.20
C ALA A 81 -11.80 8.11 9.29
N ILE A 82 -13.12 8.27 9.41
CA ILE A 82 -13.77 9.59 9.58
C ILE A 82 -13.26 10.30 10.83
N LYS A 83 -13.03 9.57 11.93
CA LYS A 83 -12.50 10.16 13.18
C LYS A 83 -11.02 10.53 13.06
N ALA A 84 -10.22 9.73 12.36
CA ALA A 84 -8.78 9.95 12.24
C ALA A 84 -8.41 10.95 11.15
N MET A 85 -9.27 11.13 10.13
CA MET A 85 -9.06 12.05 9.01
C MET A 85 -7.70 11.82 8.31
N PRO A 86 -7.37 10.60 7.83
CA PRO A 86 -6.19 10.38 7.02
C PRO A 86 -6.28 11.17 5.70
N ASP A 87 -5.15 11.38 5.03
CA ASP A 87 -5.13 12.03 3.71
C ASP A 87 -5.71 11.11 2.62
N MET A 88 -5.57 9.79 2.80
CA MET A 88 -6.16 8.76 1.94
C MET A 88 -6.63 7.58 2.77
N ALA A 89 -7.75 6.97 2.35
CA ALA A 89 -8.28 5.72 2.87
C ALA A 89 -8.28 4.67 1.75
N MET A 90 -7.49 3.62 1.91
CA MET A 90 -7.37 2.53 0.95
C MET A 90 -8.19 1.32 1.41
N ILE A 91 -9.13 0.90 0.58
CA ILE A 91 -9.96 -0.27 0.87
C ILE A 91 -9.22 -1.53 0.45
N VAL A 92 -9.00 -2.41 1.43
CA VAL A 92 -8.34 -3.70 1.24
C VAL A 92 -9.24 -4.86 1.69
N PRO A 93 -9.10 -6.06 1.13
CA PRO A 93 -9.78 -7.23 1.67
C PRO A 93 -9.18 -7.62 3.02
N GLU A 94 -10.00 -8.13 3.93
CA GLU A 94 -9.55 -8.73 5.18
C GLU A 94 -10.20 -10.09 5.40
N GLY A 95 -9.40 -11.16 5.35
CA GLY A 95 -9.79 -12.50 5.78
C GLY A 95 -9.26 -12.79 7.20
N ARG A 96 -10.08 -13.41 8.05
CA ARG A 96 -9.66 -13.74 9.44
C ARG A 96 -8.46 -14.67 9.50
N ASN A 97 -8.29 -15.53 8.51
CA ASN A 97 -7.23 -16.54 8.43
C ASN A 97 -6.04 -16.10 7.54
N GLU A 98 -6.13 -14.94 6.90
CA GLU A 98 -5.04 -14.43 6.06
C GLU A 98 -3.88 -13.94 6.92
N ILE A 99 -2.66 -14.36 6.56
CA ILE A 99 -1.43 -13.88 7.19
C ILE A 99 -1.11 -12.48 6.68
N THR A 100 -1.32 -12.27 5.38
CA THR A 100 -1.17 -11.00 4.67
C THR A 100 -2.31 -10.86 3.67
N THR A 101 -2.44 -9.70 3.03
CA THR A 101 -3.42 -9.49 1.95
C THR A 101 -3.04 -10.36 0.74
N GLU A 102 -3.84 -11.37 0.43
CA GLU A 102 -3.53 -12.36 -0.61
C GLU A 102 -3.98 -11.95 -2.01
N GLY A 103 -4.69 -10.82 -2.14
CA GLY A 103 -5.18 -10.29 -3.41
C GLY A 103 -5.88 -8.95 -3.23
N GLY A 104 -6.42 -8.42 -4.33
CA GLY A 104 -7.21 -7.18 -4.31
C GLY A 104 -8.63 -7.39 -3.79
N VAL A 105 -9.29 -6.30 -3.40
CA VAL A 105 -10.72 -6.31 -3.03
C VAL A 105 -11.57 -6.65 -4.28
N ASP A 106 -12.58 -7.48 -4.10
CA ASP A 106 -13.57 -7.75 -5.15
C ASP A 106 -14.59 -6.59 -5.23
N VAL A 107 -14.25 -5.61 -6.05
CA VAL A 107 -15.10 -4.42 -6.24
C VAL A 107 -16.36 -4.76 -6.99
N VAL A 108 -16.28 -5.62 -8.00
CA VAL A 108 -17.42 -6.01 -8.85
C VAL A 108 -18.57 -6.56 -8.03
N THR A 109 -18.27 -7.52 -7.15
CA THR A 109 -19.30 -8.15 -6.31
C THR A 109 -19.80 -7.22 -5.21
N ASN A 110 -18.96 -6.29 -4.73
CA ASN A 110 -19.26 -5.44 -3.58
C ASN A 110 -19.63 -3.97 -3.94
N MET A 111 -19.91 -3.67 -5.21
CA MET A 111 -20.12 -2.31 -5.71
C MET A 111 -21.09 -1.46 -4.86
N GLY A 112 -22.20 -2.04 -4.41
CA GLY A 112 -23.22 -1.30 -3.66
C GLY A 112 -22.71 -0.80 -2.32
N ASN A 113 -22.05 -1.66 -1.56
CA ASN A 113 -21.43 -1.30 -0.29
C ASN A 113 -20.28 -0.33 -0.48
N LEU A 114 -19.37 -0.62 -1.43
CA LEU A 114 -18.18 0.19 -1.68
C LEU A 114 -18.52 1.61 -2.15
N ARG A 115 -19.53 1.76 -3.01
CA ARG A 115 -20.01 3.09 -3.46
C ARG A 115 -20.47 3.94 -2.28
N SER A 116 -21.23 3.36 -1.35
CA SER A 116 -21.72 4.08 -0.17
C SER A 116 -20.57 4.48 0.76
N LEU A 117 -19.59 3.60 0.96
CA LEU A 117 -18.42 3.85 1.77
C LEU A 117 -17.52 4.92 1.14
N VAL A 118 -17.26 4.84 -0.17
CA VAL A 118 -16.50 5.84 -0.92
C VAL A 118 -17.16 7.21 -0.81
N GLN A 119 -18.48 7.29 -1.00
CA GLN A 119 -19.21 8.56 -0.88
C GLN A 119 -19.06 9.15 0.53
N ALA A 120 -19.24 8.34 1.58
CA ALA A 120 -19.14 8.81 2.96
C ALA A 120 -17.72 9.33 3.31
N LEU A 121 -16.66 8.70 2.79
CA LEU A 121 -15.28 9.19 2.95
C LEU A 121 -15.05 10.50 2.19
N LYS A 122 -15.55 10.60 0.96
CA LYS A 122 -15.42 11.81 0.13
C LYS A 122 -16.20 13.00 0.70
N ASP A 123 -17.35 12.77 1.30
CA ASP A 123 -18.17 13.82 1.94
C ASP A 123 -17.45 14.55 3.08
N VAL A 124 -16.46 13.87 3.69
CA VAL A 124 -15.59 14.47 4.73
C VAL A 124 -14.22 14.87 4.21
N GLY A 125 -13.97 14.78 2.89
CA GLY A 125 -12.74 15.23 2.25
C GLY A 125 -11.58 14.23 2.29
N ILE A 126 -11.82 12.96 2.59
CA ILE A 126 -10.81 11.89 2.55
C ILE A 126 -10.74 11.34 1.13
N ARG A 127 -9.53 11.30 0.53
CA ARG A 127 -9.31 10.63 -0.76
C ARG A 127 -9.48 9.12 -0.60
N THR A 128 -10.01 8.48 -1.64
CA THR A 128 -10.33 7.06 -1.61
C THR A 128 -9.48 6.26 -2.58
N SER A 129 -8.94 5.13 -2.14
CA SER A 129 -8.15 4.20 -2.94
C SER A 129 -8.74 2.80 -2.90
N ALA A 130 -8.80 2.13 -4.05
CA ALA A 130 -9.15 0.72 -4.16
C ALA A 130 -7.87 -0.11 -4.37
N PHE A 131 -7.62 -1.09 -3.50
CA PHE A 131 -6.55 -2.06 -3.70
C PHE A 131 -7.07 -3.24 -4.51
N VAL A 132 -6.65 -3.40 -5.77
CA VAL A 132 -7.21 -4.37 -6.72
C VAL A 132 -6.15 -5.22 -7.40
N ASN A 133 -6.53 -6.39 -7.88
CA ASN A 133 -5.69 -7.13 -8.82
C ASN A 133 -5.63 -6.39 -10.17
N ALA A 134 -4.61 -6.68 -10.98
CA ALA A 134 -4.49 -6.18 -12.35
C ALA A 134 -5.56 -6.86 -13.25
N ASP A 135 -6.81 -6.47 -13.06
CA ASP A 135 -8.01 -6.99 -13.73
C ASP A 135 -8.89 -5.84 -14.20
N ALA A 136 -9.16 -5.81 -15.50
CA ALA A 136 -9.89 -4.71 -16.15
C ALA A 136 -11.27 -4.48 -15.55
N LYS A 137 -12.00 -5.54 -15.17
CA LYS A 137 -13.34 -5.42 -14.60
C LYS A 137 -13.32 -4.83 -13.20
N GLN A 138 -12.32 -5.18 -12.40
CA GLN A 138 -12.15 -4.62 -11.06
C GLN A 138 -11.82 -3.12 -11.14
N ILE A 139 -10.97 -2.71 -12.10
CA ILE A 139 -10.58 -1.32 -12.33
C ILE A 139 -11.79 -0.49 -12.80
N GLU A 140 -12.57 -0.99 -13.78
CA GLU A 140 -13.80 -0.33 -14.23
C GLU A 140 -14.82 -0.17 -13.09
N ALA A 141 -14.98 -1.22 -12.28
CA ALA A 141 -15.86 -1.19 -11.12
C ALA A 141 -15.40 -0.18 -10.06
N ALA A 142 -14.08 -0.07 -9.82
CA ALA A 142 -13.51 0.94 -8.91
C ALA A 142 -13.82 2.37 -9.40
N ASN A 143 -13.61 2.63 -10.68
CA ASN A 143 -13.97 3.92 -11.28
C ASN A 143 -15.49 4.19 -11.16
N ALA A 144 -16.34 3.20 -11.46
CA ALA A 144 -17.79 3.33 -11.33
C ALA A 144 -18.28 3.51 -9.87
N CYS A 145 -17.51 3.05 -8.88
CA CYS A 145 -17.76 3.34 -7.47
C CYS A 145 -17.31 4.74 -7.05
N GLY A 146 -16.51 5.43 -7.87
CA GLY A 146 -16.06 6.79 -7.64
C GLY A 146 -14.75 6.88 -6.83
N PHE A 147 -13.93 5.84 -6.82
CA PHE A 147 -12.59 5.90 -6.22
C PHE A 147 -11.72 6.93 -6.93
N ASP A 148 -10.88 7.64 -6.17
CA ASP A 148 -9.94 8.65 -6.70
C ASP A 148 -8.63 8.00 -7.15
N VAL A 149 -8.27 6.87 -6.53
CA VAL A 149 -7.01 6.16 -6.69
C VAL A 149 -7.30 4.67 -6.88
N CYS A 150 -6.50 4.04 -7.72
CA CYS A 150 -6.51 2.59 -7.88
C CYS A 150 -5.08 2.07 -7.63
N GLU A 151 -4.88 1.25 -6.60
CA GLU A 151 -3.59 0.63 -6.32
C GLU A 151 -3.58 -0.81 -6.82
N ILE A 152 -2.61 -1.12 -7.69
CA ILE A 152 -2.43 -2.43 -8.29
C ILE A 152 -1.68 -3.34 -7.32
N HIS A 153 -2.26 -4.51 -7.01
CA HIS A 153 -1.61 -5.60 -6.29
C HIS A 153 -0.51 -6.23 -7.14
N THR A 154 0.75 -6.08 -6.72
CA THR A 154 1.92 -6.63 -7.45
C THR A 154 2.42 -7.97 -6.92
N GLY A 155 1.68 -8.62 -6.04
CA GLY A 155 2.08 -9.88 -5.39
C GLY A 155 2.36 -11.02 -6.37
N THR A 156 1.54 -11.18 -7.41
CA THR A 156 1.75 -12.21 -8.45
C THR A 156 3.09 -12.04 -9.18
N PHE A 157 3.47 -10.79 -9.49
CA PHE A 157 4.79 -10.48 -10.04
C PHE A 157 5.89 -10.85 -9.03
N ALA A 158 5.78 -10.41 -7.79
CA ALA A 158 6.77 -10.65 -6.75
C ALA A 158 6.98 -12.15 -6.47
N GLU A 159 5.89 -12.93 -6.40
CA GLU A 159 5.96 -14.38 -6.27
C GLU A 159 6.61 -15.05 -7.47
N THR A 160 6.34 -14.55 -8.68
CA THR A 160 6.93 -15.10 -9.90
C THR A 160 8.44 -14.87 -9.91
N VAL A 161 8.93 -13.72 -9.41
CA VAL A 161 10.37 -13.48 -9.22
C VAL A 161 10.98 -14.51 -8.26
N ILE A 162 10.35 -14.75 -7.11
CA ILE A 162 10.83 -15.73 -6.12
C ILE A 162 10.85 -17.15 -6.71
N LYS A 163 9.78 -17.57 -7.40
CA LYS A 163 9.64 -18.89 -8.00
C LYS A 163 10.60 -19.16 -9.18
N ASN A 164 11.25 -18.12 -9.70
CA ASN A 164 12.23 -18.20 -10.78
C ASN A 164 13.63 -17.74 -10.34
N ASP A 165 14.05 -18.19 -9.16
CA ASP A 165 15.40 -18.01 -8.60
C ASP A 165 15.83 -16.54 -8.51
N MET A 166 14.90 -15.65 -8.19
CA MET A 166 15.13 -14.21 -8.12
C MET A 166 15.59 -13.55 -9.44
N SER A 167 15.40 -14.21 -10.57
CA SER A 167 15.73 -13.65 -11.88
C SER A 167 14.69 -12.60 -12.27
N LEU A 168 15.14 -11.40 -12.65
CA LEU A 168 14.29 -10.32 -13.15
C LEU A 168 14.09 -10.35 -14.68
N THR A 169 14.87 -11.15 -15.38
CA THR A 169 14.87 -11.26 -16.86
C THR A 169 14.29 -12.57 -17.37
N HIS A 170 13.79 -13.43 -16.48
CA HIS A 170 13.15 -14.68 -16.86
C HIS A 170 11.83 -14.40 -17.59
N ASP A 171 11.54 -15.11 -18.67
CA ASP A 171 10.35 -14.88 -19.52
C ASP A 171 9.05 -14.82 -18.71
N LYS A 172 8.86 -15.75 -17.75
CA LYS A 172 7.67 -15.74 -16.88
C LYS A 172 7.55 -14.49 -16.03
N VAL A 173 8.67 -13.90 -15.61
CA VAL A 173 8.69 -12.65 -14.84
C VAL A 173 8.31 -11.49 -15.75
N CYS A 174 8.86 -11.44 -16.96
CA CYS A 174 8.47 -10.45 -17.97
C CYS A 174 6.97 -10.57 -18.32
N ASP A 175 6.48 -11.80 -18.53
CA ASP A 175 5.06 -12.04 -18.79
C ASP A 175 4.14 -11.62 -17.63
N SER A 176 4.59 -11.77 -16.38
CA SER A 176 3.81 -11.37 -15.19
C SER A 176 3.68 -9.84 -15.03
N MET A 177 4.52 -9.07 -15.70
CA MET A 177 4.42 -7.60 -15.72
C MET A 177 3.37 -7.09 -16.71
N ARG A 178 3.05 -7.85 -17.75
CA ARG A 178 2.12 -7.41 -18.80
C ARG A 178 0.75 -6.99 -18.25
N PRO A 179 0.05 -7.79 -17.43
CA PRO A 179 -1.21 -7.36 -16.83
C PRO A 179 -1.10 -6.07 -16.00
N ILE A 180 0.05 -5.87 -15.32
CA ILE A 180 0.29 -4.65 -14.56
C ILE A 180 0.39 -3.45 -15.49
N CYS A 181 1.13 -3.55 -16.60
CA CYS A 181 1.24 -2.47 -17.59
C CYS A 181 -0.13 -2.11 -18.18
N GLU A 182 -0.91 -3.12 -18.60
CA GLU A 182 -2.28 -2.94 -19.13
C GLU A 182 -3.20 -2.27 -18.09
N ALA A 183 -3.11 -2.67 -16.83
CA ALA A 183 -3.87 -2.06 -15.73
C ALA A 183 -3.48 -0.59 -15.49
N VAL A 184 -2.18 -0.26 -15.55
CA VAL A 184 -1.69 1.12 -15.41
C VAL A 184 -2.27 2.00 -16.50
N GLU A 185 -2.24 1.55 -17.76
CA GLU A 185 -2.79 2.28 -18.90
C GLU A 185 -4.29 2.54 -18.69
N GLN A 186 -5.06 1.50 -18.35
CA GLN A 186 -6.51 1.61 -18.13
C GLN A 186 -6.86 2.57 -16.97
N ILE A 187 -6.15 2.50 -15.83
CA ILE A 187 -6.39 3.38 -14.68
C ILE A 187 -6.19 4.84 -15.07
N ASN A 188 -5.10 5.12 -15.80
CA ASN A 188 -4.79 6.48 -16.27
C ASN A 188 -5.82 6.98 -17.31
N GLU A 189 -6.27 6.13 -18.24
CA GLU A 189 -7.31 6.47 -19.21
C GLU A 189 -8.66 6.79 -18.54
N LEU A 190 -8.98 6.12 -17.43
CA LEU A 190 -10.16 6.39 -16.62
C LEU A 190 -10.03 7.66 -15.74
N GLY A 191 -8.85 8.30 -15.71
CA GLY A 191 -8.60 9.53 -14.96
C GLY A 191 -8.39 9.32 -13.45
N MET A 192 -8.16 8.09 -13.01
CA MET A 192 -7.77 7.79 -11.63
C MET A 192 -6.24 7.89 -11.45
N GLN A 193 -5.78 8.21 -10.25
CA GLN A 193 -4.38 8.05 -9.90
C GLN A 193 -4.04 6.56 -9.83
N CYS A 194 -2.92 6.17 -10.45
CA CYS A 194 -2.43 4.79 -10.38
C CYS A 194 -1.30 4.66 -9.35
N ASN A 195 -1.50 3.80 -8.36
CA ASN A 195 -0.49 3.38 -7.40
C ASN A 195 -0.22 1.88 -7.58
N ALA A 196 0.87 1.38 -6.96
CA ALA A 196 1.14 -0.05 -6.94
C ALA A 196 1.81 -0.45 -5.61
N GLY A 197 1.59 -1.69 -5.20
CA GLY A 197 2.14 -2.17 -3.93
C GLY A 197 2.02 -3.67 -3.75
N HIS A 198 2.49 -4.11 -2.62
CA HIS A 198 2.53 -5.49 -2.15
C HIS A 198 3.59 -6.38 -2.82
N GLY A 199 4.42 -7.03 -2.00
CA GLY A 199 5.46 -7.96 -2.46
C GLY A 199 6.71 -7.30 -3.06
N LEU A 200 6.75 -5.96 -3.16
CA LEU A 200 7.91 -5.24 -3.66
C LEU A 200 9.07 -5.26 -2.66
N THR A 201 10.28 -5.43 -3.19
CA THR A 201 11.51 -5.55 -2.43
C THR A 201 12.59 -4.65 -3.04
N HIS A 202 13.70 -4.45 -2.31
CA HIS A 202 14.89 -3.76 -2.82
C HIS A 202 15.46 -4.43 -4.10
N HIS A 203 15.10 -5.69 -4.36
CA HIS A 203 15.56 -6.42 -5.53
C HIS A 203 14.68 -6.17 -6.76
N ASN A 204 13.34 -6.20 -6.59
CA ASN A 204 12.40 -6.20 -7.71
C ASN A 204 11.67 -4.86 -7.95
N VAL A 205 11.84 -3.87 -7.05
CA VAL A 205 11.12 -2.58 -7.12
C VAL A 205 11.39 -1.83 -8.42
N GLY A 206 12.59 -1.94 -8.97
CA GLY A 206 12.98 -1.24 -10.20
C GLY A 206 12.08 -1.58 -11.40
N ASN A 207 11.67 -2.84 -11.53
CA ASN A 207 10.79 -3.28 -12.62
C ASN A 207 9.44 -2.55 -12.59
N ILE A 208 8.87 -2.36 -11.40
CA ILE A 208 7.58 -1.66 -11.24
C ILE A 208 7.77 -0.15 -11.29
N ALA A 209 8.83 0.39 -10.69
CA ALA A 209 9.13 1.82 -10.71
C ALA A 209 9.42 2.36 -12.12
N SER A 210 9.86 1.52 -13.06
CA SER A 210 10.09 1.91 -14.46
C SER A 210 8.81 2.04 -15.29
N ILE A 211 7.66 1.55 -14.81
CA ILE A 211 6.38 1.62 -15.52
C ILE A 211 5.85 3.06 -15.45
N LYS A 212 5.76 3.72 -16.60
CA LYS A 212 5.22 5.09 -16.67
C LYS A 212 3.72 5.11 -16.34
N GLY A 213 3.32 6.08 -15.53
CA GLY A 213 1.91 6.25 -15.13
C GLY A 213 1.62 5.78 -13.72
N ILE A 214 2.56 5.09 -13.05
CA ILE A 214 2.47 4.84 -11.61
C ILE A 214 2.98 6.07 -10.86
N GLU A 215 2.20 6.59 -9.91
CA GLU A 215 2.53 7.78 -9.13
C GLU A 215 3.17 7.46 -7.78
N GLU A 216 2.70 6.42 -7.08
CA GLU A 216 3.17 6.05 -5.76
C GLU A 216 3.39 4.54 -5.63
N LEU A 217 4.44 4.14 -4.90
CA LEU A 217 4.64 2.75 -4.49
C LEU A 217 4.46 2.63 -2.98
N HIS A 218 3.61 1.69 -2.55
CA HIS A 218 3.35 1.40 -1.14
C HIS A 218 4.12 0.14 -0.75
N ILE A 219 5.17 0.29 0.08
CA ILE A 219 6.11 -0.80 0.41
C ILE A 219 6.31 -0.88 1.93
N GLY A 220 6.10 -2.06 2.49
CA GLY A 220 6.24 -2.31 3.94
C GLY A 220 7.26 -3.37 4.26
N HIS A 221 6.90 -4.64 4.13
CA HIS A 221 7.67 -5.78 4.64
C HIS A 221 9.16 -5.73 4.30
N SER A 222 9.53 -5.49 3.05
CA SER A 222 10.92 -5.47 2.62
C SER A 222 11.73 -4.35 3.29
N ILE A 223 11.14 -3.16 3.43
CA ILE A 223 11.78 -2.02 4.11
C ILE A 223 12.02 -2.36 5.58
N ILE A 224 11.00 -2.89 6.28
CA ILE A 224 11.13 -3.22 7.71
C ILE A 224 12.10 -4.40 7.92
N SER A 225 12.06 -5.42 7.07
CA SER A 225 13.00 -6.55 7.09
C SER A 225 14.45 -6.05 6.93
N ARG A 226 14.71 -5.20 5.94
CA ARG A 226 16.03 -4.60 5.72
C ARG A 226 16.45 -3.71 6.89
N SER A 227 15.50 -3.03 7.52
CA SER A 227 15.73 -2.13 8.65
C SER A 227 16.28 -2.84 9.89
N VAL A 228 16.00 -4.12 10.06
CA VAL A 228 16.56 -4.94 11.15
C VAL A 228 18.10 -4.98 11.08
N ILE A 229 18.67 -4.85 9.89
CA ILE A 229 20.12 -4.92 9.66
C ILE A 229 20.76 -3.53 9.62
N ILE A 230 20.13 -2.54 8.96
CA ILE A 230 20.75 -1.24 8.67
C ILE A 230 20.03 -0.04 9.25
N GLY A 231 18.93 -0.24 9.96
CA GLY A 231 18.05 0.83 10.45
C GLY A 231 17.09 1.34 9.38
N ILE A 232 15.91 1.85 9.82
CA ILE A 232 14.81 2.20 8.93
C ILE A 232 15.15 3.36 7.98
N ARG A 233 15.83 4.39 8.46
CA ARG A 233 16.26 5.54 7.65
C ARG A 233 17.10 5.10 6.45
N ASN A 234 18.13 4.28 6.68
CA ASN A 234 19.00 3.78 5.62
C ASN A 234 18.25 2.85 4.66
N SER A 235 17.34 2.00 5.18
CA SER A 235 16.52 1.10 4.35
C SER A 235 15.61 1.88 3.40
N VAL A 236 15.01 2.97 3.86
CA VAL A 236 14.18 3.86 3.03
C VAL A 236 15.04 4.56 1.97
N GLN A 237 16.21 5.08 2.36
CA GLN A 237 17.15 5.71 1.41
C GLN A 237 17.58 4.74 0.31
N GLU A 238 17.93 3.49 0.69
CA GLU A 238 18.30 2.44 -0.26
C GLU A 238 17.12 2.12 -1.22
N MET A 239 15.91 2.01 -0.70
CA MET A 239 14.71 1.77 -1.52
C MET A 239 14.47 2.90 -2.52
N LYS A 240 14.51 4.16 -2.07
CA LYS A 240 14.37 5.31 -2.97
C LYS A 240 15.44 5.40 -4.05
N GLN A 241 16.69 5.05 -3.70
CA GLN A 241 17.77 5.00 -4.67
C GLN A 241 17.50 3.95 -5.75
N ARG A 242 17.04 2.74 -5.37
CA ARG A 242 16.65 1.69 -6.33
C ARG A 242 15.52 2.12 -7.26
N MET A 243 14.53 2.84 -6.73
CA MET A 243 13.44 3.38 -7.55
C MET A 243 13.94 4.43 -8.54
N LYS A 244 14.87 5.28 -8.11
CA LYS A 244 15.47 6.32 -8.95
C LYS A 244 16.33 5.73 -10.07
N ASP A 245 17.22 4.80 -9.74
CA ASP A 245 18.13 4.15 -10.69
C ASP A 245 17.37 3.43 -11.83
N ALA A 246 16.13 3.03 -11.59
CA ALA A 246 15.30 2.34 -12.58
C ALA A 246 14.64 3.29 -13.60
N ILE A 247 14.65 4.60 -13.35
CA ILE A 247 14.00 5.62 -14.20
C ILE A 247 15.04 6.42 -15.00
N GLU A 248 16.28 6.47 -14.52
CA GLU A 248 17.43 7.09 -15.20
C GLU A 248 17.98 6.18 -16.30
#